data_92d5a395c9d385b9af9c62baf3344925
#
_entry.id   92d5a395c9d385b9af9c62baf3344925
#
_cell.length_a   1.000
_cell.length_b   1.000
_cell.length_c   1.000
_cell.angle_alpha   90.00
_cell.angle_beta   90.00
_cell.angle_gamma   90.00
#
_symmetry.space_group_name_H-M   'P 1'
#
loop_
_entity.id
_entity.type
_entity.pdbx_description
1 polymer ?
#
loop_
_entity_poly.entity_id
_entity_poly.type
_entity_poly.pdbx_seq_one_letter_code
_entity_poly.pdbx_strand_id
1 'polypeptide(L)'
;MLALLLVASIQNTIAQQDSQYTQYMYNTVSVNPAYAGSRGHVSTALLHRSQWVGLDGAPTTQTFNLHSPIGYRGVGLGLSIVNDKIGPTSETYFDIDFSYTVYTSTEGRLSFGLKGSGHLLDVRFSELNQYTSDASLQNDIENKFSPNIGAGVYYHNERFYAGLSVPRILQTLHFKDGPDPSTAKEQMNFYLITGYVWDLNDNVKFKPALLTKLVTGAPLQVDVSANFMFSEKFILGAAYRWDAAFSGMVGFNISKKFLIGLAYDREVTELGAAIYNSGSFEAILRYDFISTKGNLKSPRFF
;
A
#
# COMPACT_ATOMS: atom_id res chain seq x y z
N MET A 1 16.50 34.97 -21.52
CA MET A 1 15.46 33.91 -21.70
C MET A 1 16.02 32.51 -21.95
N LEU A 2 17.27 32.35 -22.41
CA LEU A 2 17.89 31.04 -22.63
C LEU A 2 18.48 30.38 -21.34
N ALA A 3 18.79 31.16 -20.30
CA ALA A 3 19.35 30.66 -19.06
C ALA A 3 18.32 30.05 -18.08
N LEU A 4 17.02 30.30 -18.29
CA LEU A 4 15.95 29.73 -17.47
C LEU A 4 15.52 28.32 -17.92
N LEU A 5 15.89 27.91 -19.13
CA LEU A 5 15.58 26.58 -19.68
C LEU A 5 16.60 25.50 -19.32
N LEU A 6 17.77 25.89 -18.79
CA LEU A 6 18.85 24.95 -18.43
C LEU A 6 18.77 24.44 -16.98
N VAL A 7 17.90 24.99 -16.15
CA VAL A 7 17.73 24.59 -14.74
C VAL A 7 16.66 23.47 -14.57
N ALA A 8 15.90 23.17 -15.63
CA ALA A 8 14.78 22.21 -15.58
C ALA A 8 15.17 20.74 -15.83
N SER A 9 16.46 20.40 -15.98
CA SER A 9 16.84 19.05 -16.45
C SER A 9 17.80 18.29 -15.53
N ILE A 10 17.86 18.61 -14.22
CA ILE A 10 18.50 17.73 -13.25
C ILE A 10 17.41 17.11 -12.38
N GLN A 11 16.61 16.24 -12.99
CA GLN A 11 15.82 15.29 -12.22
C GLN A 11 16.71 14.11 -11.87
N ASN A 12 17.26 14.12 -10.67
CA ASN A 12 17.83 12.93 -10.06
C ASN A 12 16.64 11.99 -9.79
N THR A 13 16.37 11.09 -10.71
CA THR A 13 15.38 10.01 -10.53
C THR A 13 15.95 9.01 -9.54
N ILE A 14 15.79 9.27 -8.25
CA ILE A 14 16.01 8.28 -7.19
C ILE A 14 14.71 7.56 -7.03
N ALA A 15 14.54 6.41 -7.69
CA ALA A 15 13.29 5.71 -7.81
C ALA A 15 13.24 4.43 -6.98
N GLN A 16 13.47 4.50 -5.67
CA GLN A 16 13.05 3.42 -4.79
C GLN A 16 11.71 3.82 -4.16
N GLN A 17 10.62 3.22 -4.63
CA GLN A 17 9.26 3.50 -4.17
C GLN A 17 8.70 2.27 -3.49
N ASP A 18 8.02 2.48 -2.34
CA ASP A 18 7.23 1.42 -1.69
C ASP A 18 6.19 0.84 -2.66
N SER A 19 5.90 -0.46 -2.47
CA SER A 19 4.87 -1.20 -3.22
C SER A 19 3.55 -0.45 -3.25
N GLN A 20 2.94 -0.38 -4.43
CA GLN A 20 1.68 0.32 -4.65
C GLN A 20 0.54 -0.66 -4.84
N TYR A 21 -0.61 -0.35 -4.26
CA TYR A 21 -1.81 -1.18 -4.33
C TYR A 21 -2.95 -0.41 -4.98
N THR A 22 -3.67 -1.04 -5.88
CA THR A 22 -4.90 -0.48 -6.46
C THR A 22 -6.05 -0.59 -5.46
N GLN A 23 -6.09 -1.70 -4.73
CA GLN A 23 -7.09 -1.97 -3.69
C GLN A 23 -6.61 -1.53 -2.29
N TYR A 24 -5.92 -0.38 -2.17
CA TYR A 24 -5.36 0.14 -0.92
C TYR A 24 -6.40 0.27 0.21
N MET A 25 -7.67 0.50 -0.14
CA MET A 25 -8.77 0.61 0.82
C MET A 25 -9.07 -0.70 1.55
N TYR A 26 -8.67 -1.85 1.00
CA TYR A 26 -8.77 -3.15 1.66
C TYR A 26 -7.50 -3.53 2.43
N ASN A 27 -6.40 -2.82 2.14
CA ASN A 27 -5.07 -3.06 2.69
C ASN A 27 -4.54 -1.85 3.48
N THR A 28 -5.43 -1.09 4.12
CA THR A 28 -5.09 0.19 4.77
C THR A 28 -4.06 0.05 5.90
N VAL A 29 -4.01 -1.09 6.61
CA VAL A 29 -3.04 -1.31 7.70
C VAL A 29 -1.59 -1.32 7.21
N SER A 30 -1.33 -1.72 5.96
CA SER A 30 0.02 -1.68 5.38
C SER A 30 0.55 -0.25 5.27
N VAL A 31 -0.32 0.72 4.99
CA VAL A 31 0.07 2.13 4.80
C VAL A 31 -0.14 2.99 6.04
N ASN A 32 -1.05 2.61 6.97
CA ASN A 32 -1.33 3.40 8.16
C ASN A 32 -1.51 2.53 9.41
N PRO A 33 -0.55 2.55 10.36
CA PRO A 33 -0.62 1.74 11.59
C PRO A 33 -1.82 2.09 12.49
N ALA A 34 -2.33 3.32 12.43
CA ALA A 34 -3.49 3.73 13.21
C ALA A 34 -4.79 3.03 12.78
N TYR A 35 -4.79 2.35 11.62
CA TYR A 35 -5.91 1.54 11.16
C TYR A 35 -6.04 0.21 11.92
N ALA A 36 -4.98 -0.28 12.57
CA ALA A 36 -5.00 -1.55 13.29
C ALA A 36 -6.15 -1.61 14.31
N GLY A 37 -6.92 -2.71 14.33
CA GLY A 37 -8.09 -2.90 15.20
C GLY A 37 -9.33 -2.07 14.86
N SER A 38 -9.28 -1.15 13.90
CA SER A 38 -10.39 -0.24 13.56
C SER A 38 -11.66 -0.94 13.05
N ARG A 39 -11.54 -2.20 12.59
CA ARG A 39 -12.69 -2.99 12.13
C ARG A 39 -13.56 -3.55 13.26
N GLY A 40 -13.05 -3.51 14.51
CA GLY A 40 -13.80 -3.98 15.69
C GLY A 40 -13.79 -5.50 15.89
N HIS A 41 -13.10 -6.25 15.04
CA HIS A 41 -12.91 -7.71 15.09
C HIS A 41 -11.56 -8.09 14.50
N VAL A 42 -11.17 -9.36 14.65
CA VAL A 42 -9.99 -9.88 13.97
C VAL A 42 -10.26 -9.90 12.46
N SER A 43 -9.38 -9.27 11.69
CA SER A 43 -9.45 -9.23 10.24
C SER A 43 -8.11 -9.66 9.66
N THR A 44 -8.14 -10.50 8.65
CA THR A 44 -6.96 -10.91 7.89
C THR A 44 -7.17 -10.67 6.40
N ALA A 45 -6.11 -10.28 5.71
CA ALA A 45 -6.12 -10.12 4.26
C ALA A 45 -4.86 -10.68 3.63
N LEU A 46 -5.02 -11.29 2.47
CA LEU A 46 -3.97 -11.70 1.56
C LEU A 46 -4.13 -10.91 0.28
N LEU A 47 -3.05 -10.33 -0.23
CA LEU A 47 -3.04 -9.64 -1.50
C LEU A 47 -1.86 -10.12 -2.34
N HIS A 48 -2.12 -10.36 -3.62
CA HIS A 48 -1.10 -10.63 -4.63
C HIS A 48 -1.26 -9.62 -5.77
N ARG A 49 -0.15 -9.01 -6.17
CA ARG A 49 -0.07 -8.09 -7.29
C ARG A 49 1.04 -8.50 -8.23
N SER A 50 0.73 -8.63 -9.52
CA SER A 50 1.70 -8.78 -10.60
C SER A 50 1.63 -7.55 -11.47
N GLN A 51 2.71 -6.78 -11.55
CA GLN A 51 2.77 -5.56 -12.36
C GLN A 51 3.39 -5.86 -13.70
N TRP A 52 2.99 -5.11 -14.74
CA TRP A 52 3.58 -5.11 -16.09
C TRP A 52 3.75 -6.52 -16.66
N VAL A 53 2.69 -7.32 -16.57
CA VAL A 53 2.71 -8.74 -16.97
C VAL A 53 3.15 -8.89 -18.42
N GLY A 54 4.14 -9.74 -18.65
CA GLY A 54 4.79 -9.98 -19.93
C GLY A 54 6.20 -9.37 -20.05
N LEU A 55 6.62 -8.52 -19.10
CA LEU A 55 7.98 -8.02 -19.03
C LEU A 55 8.82 -8.89 -18.09
N ASP A 56 10.02 -9.27 -18.54
CA ASP A 56 10.97 -10.03 -17.70
C ASP A 56 11.44 -9.19 -16.52
N GLY A 57 11.47 -9.80 -15.32
CA GLY A 57 11.84 -9.10 -14.09
C GLY A 57 10.79 -8.12 -13.55
N ALA A 58 9.59 -8.11 -14.10
CA ALA A 58 8.50 -7.25 -13.65
C ALA A 58 8.14 -7.46 -12.17
N PRO A 59 7.67 -6.40 -11.46
CA PRO A 59 7.41 -6.47 -10.04
C PRO A 59 6.29 -7.44 -9.66
N THR A 60 6.51 -8.18 -8.58
CA THR A 60 5.47 -8.98 -7.93
C THR A 60 5.46 -8.69 -6.44
N THR A 61 4.29 -8.33 -5.90
CA THR A 61 4.10 -8.03 -4.50
C THR A 61 3.13 -9.01 -3.87
N GLN A 62 3.47 -9.54 -2.72
CA GLN A 62 2.62 -10.38 -1.89
C GLN A 62 2.50 -9.77 -0.51
N THR A 63 1.27 -9.65 0.00
CA THR A 63 1.03 -9.06 1.31
C THR A 63 0.11 -9.96 2.12
N PHE A 64 0.50 -10.19 3.36
CA PHE A 64 -0.34 -10.76 4.40
C PHE A 64 -0.54 -9.73 5.50
N ASN A 65 -1.78 -9.52 5.92
CA ASN A 65 -2.13 -8.64 7.03
C ASN A 65 -3.06 -9.36 8.00
N LEU A 66 -2.83 -9.11 9.27
CA LEU A 66 -3.69 -9.53 10.36
C LEU A 66 -3.80 -8.38 11.36
N HIS A 67 -4.99 -7.95 11.72
CA HIS A 67 -5.15 -6.97 12.79
C HIS A 67 -6.42 -7.22 13.61
N SER A 68 -6.38 -6.76 14.86
CA SER A 68 -7.46 -6.98 15.83
C SER A 68 -7.51 -5.85 16.86
N PRO A 69 -8.70 -5.46 17.32
CA PRO A 69 -8.80 -4.76 18.59
C PRO A 69 -8.42 -5.71 19.74
N ILE A 70 -7.76 -5.18 20.76
CA ILE A 70 -7.35 -5.93 21.96
C ILE A 70 -8.10 -5.40 23.18
N GLY A 71 -8.92 -6.25 23.77
CA GLY A 71 -9.74 -5.86 24.92
C GLY A 71 -10.78 -4.78 24.59
N TYR A 72 -11.16 -3.98 25.62
CA TYR A 72 -12.24 -2.98 25.51
C TYR A 72 -11.73 -1.52 25.58
N ARG A 73 -10.42 -1.31 25.58
CA ARG A 73 -9.80 0.00 25.88
C ARG A 73 -9.33 0.79 24.66
N GLY A 74 -9.82 0.48 23.47
CA GLY A 74 -9.42 1.18 22.25
C GLY A 74 -8.03 0.82 21.71
N VAL A 75 -7.41 -0.25 22.24
CA VAL A 75 -6.13 -0.74 21.75
C VAL A 75 -6.33 -1.62 20.52
N GLY A 76 -5.52 -1.44 19.50
CA GLY A 76 -5.44 -2.31 18.32
C GLY A 76 -4.01 -2.80 18.10
N LEU A 77 -3.88 -4.04 17.64
CA LEU A 77 -2.62 -4.62 17.19
C LEU A 77 -2.75 -5.07 15.74
N GLY A 78 -1.67 -4.97 15.00
CA GLY A 78 -1.54 -5.43 13.63
C GLY A 78 -0.22 -6.15 13.40
N LEU A 79 -0.24 -7.06 12.43
CA LEU A 79 0.92 -7.73 11.87
C LEU A 79 0.80 -7.68 10.35
N SER A 80 1.86 -7.26 9.67
CA SER A 80 1.92 -7.29 8.21
C SER A 80 3.22 -7.93 7.75
N ILE A 81 3.13 -8.72 6.68
CA ILE A 81 4.29 -9.25 5.97
C ILE A 81 4.11 -8.85 4.50
N VAL A 82 5.09 -8.15 3.95
CA VAL A 82 5.10 -7.75 2.54
C VAL A 82 6.36 -8.31 1.92
N ASN A 83 6.22 -9.08 0.85
CA ASN A 83 7.32 -9.51 0.01
C ASN A 83 7.16 -8.85 -1.35
N ASP A 84 8.18 -8.12 -1.76
CA ASP A 84 8.24 -7.41 -3.04
C ASP A 84 9.46 -7.85 -3.82
N LYS A 85 9.26 -8.29 -5.06
CA LYS A 85 10.33 -8.77 -5.93
C LYS A 85 10.32 -7.99 -7.23
N ILE A 86 11.46 -7.42 -7.59
CA ILE A 86 11.68 -6.72 -8.86
C ILE A 86 13.05 -7.09 -9.44
N GLY A 87 13.05 -7.75 -10.59
CA GLY A 87 14.28 -8.26 -11.19
C GLY A 87 15.05 -9.15 -10.22
N PRO A 88 16.35 -8.87 -9.98
CA PRO A 88 17.19 -9.63 -9.05
C PRO A 88 17.00 -9.24 -7.58
N THR A 89 16.20 -8.20 -7.30
CA THR A 89 15.98 -7.69 -5.95
C THR A 89 14.74 -8.31 -5.34
N SER A 90 14.84 -8.76 -4.09
CA SER A 90 13.74 -9.22 -3.25
C SER A 90 13.78 -8.48 -1.90
N GLU A 91 12.68 -7.86 -1.54
CA GLU A 91 12.52 -7.13 -0.29
C GLU A 91 11.40 -7.75 0.54
N THR A 92 11.69 -8.06 1.80
CA THR A 92 10.68 -8.59 2.72
C THR A 92 10.57 -7.69 3.94
N TYR A 93 9.37 -7.19 4.19
CA TYR A 93 9.05 -6.36 5.34
C TYR A 93 8.20 -7.14 6.34
N PHE A 94 8.56 -7.05 7.62
CA PHE A 94 7.81 -7.56 8.76
C PHE A 94 7.41 -6.38 9.64
N ASP A 95 6.13 -6.07 9.68
CA ASP A 95 5.62 -4.90 10.39
C ASP A 95 4.75 -5.34 11.56
N ILE A 96 4.94 -4.68 12.71
CA ILE A 96 4.07 -4.78 13.88
C ILE A 96 3.46 -3.40 14.11
N ASP A 97 2.14 -3.35 14.15
CA ASP A 97 1.38 -2.12 14.36
C ASP A 97 0.73 -2.12 15.75
N PHE A 98 0.87 -0.99 16.42
CA PHE A 98 0.13 -0.68 17.65
C PHE A 98 -0.75 0.55 17.39
N SER A 99 -2.00 0.50 17.78
CA SER A 99 -2.91 1.66 17.72
C SER A 99 -3.62 1.90 19.04
N TYR A 100 -3.93 3.17 19.28
CA TYR A 100 -4.78 3.60 20.37
C TYR A 100 -5.88 4.51 19.87
N THR A 101 -7.13 4.14 20.13
CA THR A 101 -8.33 4.83 19.62
C THR A 101 -9.03 5.59 20.74
N VAL A 102 -9.26 6.88 20.52
CA VAL A 102 -10.03 7.78 21.36
C VAL A 102 -11.40 8.04 20.71
N TYR A 103 -12.46 8.00 21.49
CA TYR A 103 -13.80 8.36 21.02
C TYR A 103 -13.96 9.87 21.08
N THR A 104 -14.15 10.51 19.93
CA THR A 104 -14.31 11.98 19.80
C THR A 104 -15.79 12.39 19.87
N SER A 105 -16.68 11.45 19.56
CA SER A 105 -18.13 11.61 19.66
C SER A 105 -18.78 10.22 19.77
N THR A 106 -20.11 10.15 19.78
CA THR A 106 -20.85 8.89 19.80
C THR A 106 -20.46 7.95 18.64
N GLU A 107 -20.11 8.52 17.46
CA GLU A 107 -19.75 7.78 16.27
C GLU A 107 -18.29 7.99 15.85
N GLY A 108 -17.70 9.14 16.20
CA GLY A 108 -16.36 9.55 15.80
C GLY A 108 -15.26 8.85 16.61
N ARG A 109 -14.27 8.33 15.92
CA ARG A 109 -13.10 7.65 16.50
C ARG A 109 -11.83 8.20 15.89
N LEU A 110 -10.89 8.60 16.73
CA LEU A 110 -9.56 9.06 16.35
C LEU A 110 -8.54 8.08 16.88
N SER A 111 -7.76 7.48 16.01
CA SER A 111 -6.74 6.50 16.35
C SER A 111 -5.36 7.08 16.07
N PHE A 112 -4.42 6.83 16.97
CA PHE A 112 -3.00 7.10 16.84
C PHE A 112 -2.30 5.76 16.68
N GLY A 113 -1.36 5.64 15.76
CA GLY A 113 -0.68 4.39 15.47
C GLY A 113 0.83 4.54 15.46
N LEU A 114 1.51 3.50 15.92
CA LEU A 114 2.95 3.32 15.79
C LEU A 114 3.22 2.00 15.07
N LYS A 115 4.24 1.98 14.24
CA LYS A 115 4.71 0.82 13.49
C LYS A 115 6.16 0.55 13.85
N GLY A 116 6.48 -0.71 14.13
CA GLY A 116 7.86 -1.21 14.16
C GLY A 116 8.05 -2.13 12.95
N SER A 117 9.09 -1.91 12.16
CA SER A 117 9.36 -2.66 10.94
C SER A 117 10.75 -3.29 10.97
N GLY A 118 10.85 -4.51 10.45
CA GLY A 118 12.09 -5.14 10.04
C GLY A 118 12.08 -5.33 8.52
N HIS A 119 13.11 -4.89 7.83
CA HIS A 119 13.30 -5.04 6.39
C HIS A 119 14.47 -5.96 6.11
N LEU A 120 14.26 -6.96 5.25
CA LEU A 120 15.29 -7.83 4.70
C LEU A 120 15.43 -7.55 3.21
N LEU A 121 16.63 -7.21 2.78
CA LEU A 121 16.99 -6.95 1.38
C LEU A 121 17.92 -8.05 0.88
N ASP A 122 17.52 -8.69 -0.24
CA ASP A 122 18.31 -9.61 -1.02
C ASP A 122 18.48 -9.04 -2.43
N VAL A 123 19.72 -9.01 -2.95
CA VAL A 123 20.01 -8.59 -4.32
C VAL A 123 20.97 -9.59 -4.95
N ARG A 124 20.55 -10.26 -6.00
CA ARG A 124 21.33 -11.27 -6.72
C ARG A 124 21.95 -10.66 -7.97
N PHE A 125 23.07 -9.97 -7.81
CA PHE A 125 23.83 -9.42 -8.93
C PHE A 125 24.36 -10.50 -9.86
N SER A 126 24.62 -11.71 -9.35
CA SER A 126 25.05 -12.89 -10.11
C SER A 126 24.06 -13.33 -11.19
N GLU A 127 22.76 -12.99 -11.05
CA GLU A 127 21.73 -13.28 -12.04
C GLU A 127 21.69 -12.25 -13.19
N LEU A 128 22.42 -11.13 -13.08
CA LEU A 128 22.45 -10.10 -14.11
C LEU A 128 23.42 -10.47 -15.24
N ASN A 129 22.98 -10.35 -16.49
CA ASN A 129 23.84 -10.44 -17.66
C ASN A 129 24.70 -9.18 -17.78
N GLN A 130 25.95 -9.24 -17.30
CA GLN A 130 26.87 -8.12 -17.34
C GLN A 130 27.69 -8.17 -18.64
N TYR A 131 27.63 -7.12 -19.47
CA TYR A 131 28.49 -6.96 -20.64
C TYR A 131 29.94 -6.59 -20.28
N THR A 132 30.14 -5.95 -19.12
CA THR A 132 31.45 -5.58 -18.55
C THR A 132 31.45 -5.91 -17.08
N SER A 133 32.55 -6.51 -16.58
CA SER A 133 32.69 -6.81 -15.16
C SER A 133 32.80 -5.51 -14.36
N ASP A 134 31.81 -5.25 -13.52
CA ASP A 134 31.83 -4.14 -12.56
C ASP A 134 32.16 -4.71 -11.16
N ALA A 135 33.20 -4.18 -10.54
CA ALA A 135 33.64 -4.64 -9.23
C ALA A 135 32.61 -4.39 -8.12
N SER A 136 31.74 -3.42 -8.29
CA SER A 136 30.66 -3.09 -7.34
C SER A 136 29.50 -4.10 -7.35
N LEU A 137 29.36 -4.89 -8.43
CA LEU A 137 28.30 -5.87 -8.65
C LEU A 137 28.78 -7.33 -8.52
N GLN A 138 29.95 -7.57 -7.94
CA GLN A 138 30.54 -8.91 -7.86
C GLN A 138 29.98 -9.76 -6.72
N ASN A 139 29.43 -9.14 -5.68
CA ASN A 139 28.93 -9.85 -4.51
C ASN A 139 27.42 -9.63 -4.36
N ASP A 140 26.69 -10.72 -4.27
CA ASP A 140 25.26 -10.70 -3.93
C ASP A 140 25.06 -10.13 -2.53
N ILE A 141 23.92 -9.45 -2.33
CA ILE A 141 23.51 -9.01 -0.99
C ILE A 141 22.51 -10.04 -0.48
N GLU A 142 22.80 -10.61 0.66
CA GLU A 142 21.94 -11.62 1.28
C GLU A 142 21.48 -11.16 2.66
N ASN A 143 20.17 -11.21 2.89
CA ASN A 143 19.52 -10.99 4.19
C ASN A 143 19.95 -9.70 4.91
N LYS A 144 20.18 -8.61 4.16
CA LYS A 144 20.56 -7.35 4.78
C LYS A 144 19.42 -6.78 5.59
N PHE A 145 19.53 -6.85 6.90
CA PHE A 145 18.50 -6.39 7.82
C PHE A 145 18.58 -4.88 8.07
N SER A 146 17.44 -4.22 8.06
CA SER A 146 17.28 -2.80 8.38
C SER A 146 16.03 -2.59 9.24
N PRO A 147 16.15 -2.08 10.48
CA PRO A 147 14.98 -1.73 11.28
C PRO A 147 14.40 -0.39 10.83
N ASN A 148 13.09 -0.22 10.99
CA ASN A 148 12.41 1.03 10.75
C ASN A 148 11.30 1.25 11.76
N ILE A 149 10.81 2.48 11.87
CA ILE A 149 9.66 2.87 12.69
C ILE A 149 8.71 3.71 11.86
N GLY A 150 7.45 3.68 12.18
CA GLY A 150 6.43 4.48 11.50
C GLY A 150 5.39 5.00 12.48
N ALA A 151 4.64 5.99 12.02
CA ALA A 151 3.55 6.57 12.78
C ALA A 151 2.38 6.93 11.88
N GLY A 152 1.19 7.05 12.47
CA GLY A 152 0.00 7.46 11.75
C GLY A 152 -1.11 7.94 12.66
N VAL A 153 -2.04 8.65 12.05
CA VAL A 153 -3.29 9.09 12.65
C VAL A 153 -4.42 8.69 11.71
N TYR A 154 -5.52 8.19 12.27
CA TYR A 154 -6.67 7.76 11.49
C TYR A 154 -7.96 8.14 12.20
N TYR A 155 -8.75 9.00 11.55
CA TYR A 155 -10.09 9.35 12.00
C TYR A 155 -11.14 8.59 11.19
N HIS A 156 -12.18 8.12 11.84
CA HIS A 156 -13.32 7.57 11.15
C HIS A 156 -14.62 7.67 11.96
N ASN A 157 -15.70 7.77 11.24
CA ASN A 157 -17.05 7.56 11.75
C ASN A 157 -17.80 6.55 10.86
N GLU A 158 -19.11 6.48 10.93
CA GLU A 158 -19.91 5.56 10.12
C GLU A 158 -19.78 5.76 8.60
N ARG A 159 -19.53 6.99 8.13
CA ARG A 159 -19.52 7.32 6.70
C ARG A 159 -18.21 7.88 6.18
N PHE A 160 -17.48 8.57 7.02
CA PHE A 160 -16.26 9.28 6.65
C PHE A 160 -15.03 8.65 7.29
N TYR A 161 -13.92 8.68 6.57
CA TYR A 161 -12.60 8.41 7.14
C TYR A 161 -11.54 9.30 6.52
N ALA A 162 -10.52 9.62 7.31
CA ALA A 162 -9.31 10.29 6.87
C ALA A 162 -8.13 9.79 7.70
N GLY A 163 -6.97 9.63 7.07
CA GLY A 163 -5.75 9.20 7.74
C GLY A 163 -4.51 9.84 7.14
N LEU A 164 -3.56 10.14 8.01
CA LEU A 164 -2.22 10.58 7.66
C LEU A 164 -1.22 9.59 8.25
N SER A 165 -0.18 9.24 7.52
CA SER A 165 0.83 8.32 8.01
C SER A 165 2.18 8.45 7.32
N VAL A 166 3.20 8.03 8.05
CA VAL A 166 4.56 7.81 7.57
C VAL A 166 4.95 6.41 8.04
N PRO A 167 4.75 5.35 7.22
CA PRO A 167 5.01 3.97 7.63
C PRO A 167 6.48 3.67 7.92
N ARG A 168 7.41 4.40 7.28
CA ARG A 168 8.87 4.27 7.42
C ARG A 168 9.49 5.65 7.55
N ILE A 169 10.06 5.95 8.71
CA ILE A 169 10.64 7.25 9.06
C ILE A 169 12.15 7.22 8.94
N LEU A 170 12.77 6.07 9.30
CA LEU A 170 14.22 5.94 9.26
C LEU A 170 14.69 5.74 7.83
N GLN A 171 15.67 6.54 7.43
CA GLN A 171 16.26 6.47 6.10
C GLN A 171 17.49 5.56 6.15
N THR A 172 17.41 4.38 5.58
CA THR A 172 18.52 3.41 5.54
C THR A 172 19.30 3.55 4.25
N LEU A 173 20.63 3.54 4.33
CA LEU A 173 21.54 3.47 3.19
C LEU A 173 21.77 1.99 2.85
N HIS A 174 21.37 1.56 1.66
CA HIS A 174 21.45 0.16 1.26
C HIS A 174 22.87 -0.27 0.86
N PHE A 175 23.72 0.65 0.40
CA PHE A 175 25.08 0.37 -0.04
C PHE A 175 26.06 1.31 0.68
N LYS A 176 26.87 0.77 1.61
CA LYS A 176 27.87 1.55 2.37
C LYS A 176 29.31 1.30 1.92
N ASP A 177 29.57 0.19 1.20
CA ASP A 177 30.91 -0.32 0.97
C ASP A 177 31.35 -0.14 -0.49
N GLY A 178 31.64 1.11 -0.88
CA GLY A 178 32.22 1.45 -2.18
C GLY A 178 32.89 2.82 -2.12
N PRO A 179 33.82 3.12 -3.06
CA PRO A 179 34.49 4.43 -3.12
C PRO A 179 33.52 5.58 -3.39
N ASP A 180 32.34 5.29 -3.97
CA ASP A 180 31.23 6.24 -4.11
C ASP A 180 30.08 5.83 -3.18
N PRO A 181 29.61 6.73 -2.29
CA PRO A 181 28.46 6.45 -1.44
C PRO A 181 27.26 6.22 -2.35
N SER A 182 26.67 5.01 -2.27
CA SER A 182 25.44 4.68 -3.01
C SER A 182 24.37 5.73 -2.74
N THR A 183 23.80 6.27 -3.82
CA THR A 183 22.66 7.16 -3.79
C THR A 183 21.35 6.42 -3.48
N ALA A 184 21.36 5.08 -3.40
CA ALA A 184 20.19 4.26 -3.07
C ALA A 184 19.86 4.38 -1.58
N LYS A 185 19.05 5.38 -1.26
CA LYS A 185 18.57 5.70 0.09
C LYS A 185 17.06 5.48 0.14
N GLU A 186 16.63 4.74 1.15
CA GLU A 186 15.19 4.64 1.45
C GLU A 186 14.65 6.03 1.78
N GLN A 187 13.57 6.45 1.09
CA GLN A 187 12.96 7.77 1.27
C GLN A 187 11.69 7.66 2.13
N MET A 188 11.43 8.70 2.93
CA MET A 188 10.19 8.77 3.69
C MET A 188 9.00 8.94 2.74
N ASN A 189 7.99 8.10 2.92
CA ASN A 189 6.72 8.16 2.20
C ASN A 189 5.64 8.69 3.13
N PHE A 190 5.03 9.82 2.76
CA PHE A 190 3.88 10.39 3.45
C PHE A 190 2.61 9.98 2.72
N TYR A 191 1.65 9.45 3.46
CA TYR A 191 0.36 9.03 2.92
C TYR A 191 -0.77 9.85 3.51
N LEU A 192 -1.66 10.32 2.65
CA LEU A 192 -2.99 10.83 3.00
C LEU A 192 -4.02 9.91 2.36
N ILE A 193 -4.90 9.35 3.16
CA ILE A 193 -6.04 8.54 2.71
C ILE A 193 -7.33 9.17 3.20
N THR A 194 -8.34 9.26 2.34
CA THR A 194 -9.67 9.72 2.75
C THR A 194 -10.75 9.10 1.87
N GLY A 195 -11.96 9.04 2.38
CA GLY A 195 -13.12 8.59 1.63
C GLY A 195 -14.42 8.80 2.39
N TYR A 196 -15.50 8.73 1.65
CA TYR A 196 -16.85 8.92 2.17
C TYR A 196 -17.79 7.85 1.58
N VAL A 197 -18.75 7.38 2.36
CA VAL A 197 -19.76 6.41 1.93
C VAL A 197 -21.13 7.11 1.89
N TRP A 198 -21.73 7.16 0.71
CA TRP A 198 -23.10 7.60 0.50
C TRP A 198 -24.02 6.40 0.26
N ASP A 199 -25.09 6.34 1.01
CA ASP A 199 -26.20 5.44 0.71
C ASP A 199 -27.06 6.10 -0.39
N LEU A 200 -26.93 5.62 -1.64
CA LEU A 200 -27.72 6.15 -2.77
C LEU A 200 -29.17 5.65 -2.69
N ASN A 201 -29.36 4.43 -2.24
CA ASN A 201 -30.62 3.80 -1.90
C ASN A 201 -30.36 2.57 -1.00
N ASP A 202 -31.40 1.83 -0.64
CA ASP A 202 -31.32 0.67 0.26
C ASP A 202 -30.39 -0.45 -0.25
N ASN A 203 -30.17 -0.51 -1.56
CA ASN A 203 -29.37 -1.57 -2.20
C ASN A 203 -28.04 -1.09 -2.78
N VAL A 204 -27.79 0.23 -2.87
CA VAL A 204 -26.62 0.77 -3.54
C VAL A 204 -25.93 1.79 -2.65
N LYS A 205 -24.65 1.52 -2.38
CA LYS A 205 -23.73 2.46 -1.70
C LYS A 205 -22.68 2.92 -2.68
N PHE A 206 -22.32 4.20 -2.59
CA PHE A 206 -21.24 4.82 -3.38
C PHE A 206 -20.13 5.28 -2.46
N LYS A 207 -18.89 4.94 -2.81
CA LYS A 207 -17.70 5.32 -2.04
C LYS A 207 -16.64 5.90 -2.95
N PRO A 208 -16.54 7.23 -3.10
CA PRO A 208 -15.34 7.88 -3.55
C PRO A 208 -14.25 7.79 -2.49
N ALA A 209 -13.01 7.64 -2.94
CA ALA A 209 -11.84 7.64 -2.08
C ALA A 209 -10.65 8.28 -2.78
N LEU A 210 -9.74 8.79 -1.97
CA LEU A 210 -8.50 9.44 -2.38
C LEU A 210 -7.35 8.83 -1.59
N LEU A 211 -6.28 8.47 -2.28
CA LEU A 211 -4.97 8.22 -1.71
C LEU A 211 -3.97 9.20 -2.32
N THR A 212 -3.21 9.87 -1.47
CA THR A 212 -2.10 10.72 -1.90
C THR A 212 -0.81 10.18 -1.28
N LYS A 213 0.22 10.00 -2.09
CA LYS A 213 1.57 9.62 -1.67
C LYS A 213 2.55 10.72 -2.04
N LEU A 214 3.27 11.23 -1.05
CA LEU A 214 4.33 12.20 -1.22
C LEU A 214 5.66 11.58 -0.79
N VAL A 215 6.63 11.58 -1.69
CA VAL A 215 7.99 11.10 -1.46
C VAL A 215 8.95 12.23 -1.77
N THR A 216 9.92 12.47 -0.89
CA THR A 216 10.93 13.52 -1.12
C THR A 216 11.74 13.18 -2.37
N GLY A 217 11.75 14.09 -3.35
CA GLY A 217 12.48 13.91 -4.61
C GLY A 217 11.72 13.15 -5.70
N ALA A 218 10.45 12.80 -5.48
CA ALA A 218 9.58 12.19 -6.49
C ALA A 218 8.32 13.03 -6.73
N PRO A 219 7.68 12.93 -7.92
CA PRO A 219 6.40 13.58 -8.17
C PRO A 219 5.31 13.16 -7.19
N LEU A 220 4.41 14.09 -6.86
CA LEU A 220 3.24 13.79 -6.05
C LEU A 220 2.37 12.76 -6.78
N GLN A 221 2.06 11.67 -6.11
CA GLN A 221 1.13 10.67 -6.62
C GLN A 221 -0.25 10.86 -5.99
N VAL A 222 -1.28 10.84 -6.83
CA VAL A 222 -2.68 10.99 -6.43
C VAL A 222 -3.50 9.89 -7.09
N ASP A 223 -4.16 9.07 -6.28
CA ASP A 223 -5.09 8.03 -6.70
C ASP A 223 -6.50 8.42 -6.30
N VAL A 224 -7.39 8.61 -7.25
CA VAL A 224 -8.82 8.86 -7.02
C VAL A 224 -9.60 7.64 -7.44
N SER A 225 -10.50 7.15 -6.59
CA SER A 225 -11.34 6.01 -6.90
C SER A 225 -12.82 6.27 -6.64
N ALA A 226 -13.66 5.58 -7.40
CA ALA A 226 -15.11 5.58 -7.26
C ALA A 226 -15.59 4.12 -7.21
N ASN A 227 -16.21 3.73 -6.10
CA ASN A 227 -16.61 2.36 -5.86
C ASN A 227 -18.11 2.29 -5.55
N PHE A 228 -18.81 1.36 -6.17
CA PHE A 228 -20.22 1.08 -5.94
C PHE A 228 -20.37 -0.31 -5.33
N MET A 229 -21.17 -0.42 -4.28
CA MET A 229 -21.56 -1.71 -3.71
C MET A 229 -23.04 -1.93 -3.88
N PHE A 230 -23.38 -3.09 -4.44
CA PHE A 230 -24.76 -3.50 -4.74
C PHE A 230 -25.19 -4.62 -3.80
N SER A 231 -26.31 -4.40 -3.08
CA SER A 231 -26.95 -5.37 -2.17
C SER A 231 -25.97 -5.98 -1.15
N GLU A 232 -24.97 -5.21 -0.72
CA GLU A 232 -23.89 -5.63 0.21
C GLU A 232 -23.07 -6.84 -0.29
N LYS A 233 -23.19 -7.20 -1.56
CA LYS A 233 -22.52 -8.39 -2.14
C LYS A 233 -21.52 -8.06 -3.23
N PHE A 234 -21.96 -7.33 -4.25
CA PHE A 234 -21.13 -7.06 -5.42
C PHE A 234 -20.55 -5.66 -5.36
N ILE A 235 -19.28 -5.54 -5.63
CA ILE A 235 -18.55 -4.26 -5.66
C ILE A 235 -17.98 -4.06 -7.05
N LEU A 236 -18.21 -2.88 -7.61
CA LEU A 236 -17.63 -2.43 -8.87
C LEU A 236 -16.95 -1.09 -8.62
N GLY A 237 -15.70 -0.98 -9.05
CA GLY A 237 -14.92 0.22 -8.86
C GLY A 237 -14.09 0.59 -10.08
N ALA A 238 -13.79 1.87 -10.16
CA ALA A 238 -12.80 2.41 -11.07
C ALA A 238 -11.88 3.37 -10.32
N ALA A 239 -10.62 3.43 -10.72
CA ALA A 239 -9.66 4.37 -10.16
C ALA A 239 -8.81 5.01 -11.28
N TYR A 240 -8.34 6.19 -10.99
CA TYR A 240 -7.36 6.90 -11.81
C TYR A 240 -6.20 7.34 -10.94
N ARG A 241 -5.02 6.87 -11.29
CA ARG A 241 -3.75 7.34 -10.74
C ARG A 241 -3.19 8.39 -11.67
N TRP A 242 -3.04 9.61 -11.14
CA TRP A 242 -2.59 10.76 -11.93
C TRP A 242 -1.29 10.43 -12.69
N ASP A 243 -1.31 10.67 -14.00
CA ASP A 243 -0.21 10.44 -14.95
C ASP A 243 0.44 9.04 -14.89
N ALA A 244 -0.29 8.03 -14.37
CA ALA A 244 0.24 6.69 -14.21
C ALA A 244 -0.66 5.58 -14.76
N ALA A 245 -1.93 5.46 -14.30
CA ALA A 245 -2.76 4.33 -14.70
C ALA A 245 -4.26 4.60 -14.55
N PHE A 246 -5.07 3.91 -15.37
CA PHE A 246 -6.48 3.66 -15.13
C PHE A 246 -6.66 2.25 -14.57
N SER A 247 -7.57 2.10 -13.60
CA SER A 247 -7.83 0.83 -12.95
C SER A 247 -9.32 0.49 -12.94
N GLY A 248 -9.63 -0.77 -13.17
CA GLY A 248 -10.95 -1.36 -12.95
C GLY A 248 -10.89 -2.36 -11.79
N MET A 249 -11.91 -2.36 -10.93
CA MET A 249 -11.97 -3.24 -9.76
C MET A 249 -13.32 -3.93 -9.69
N VAL A 250 -13.29 -5.22 -9.34
CA VAL A 250 -14.49 -6.00 -9.02
C VAL A 250 -14.29 -6.70 -7.69
N GLY A 251 -15.33 -6.75 -6.87
CA GLY A 251 -15.30 -7.43 -5.58
C GLY A 251 -16.58 -8.18 -5.32
N PHE A 252 -16.50 -9.24 -4.56
CA PHE A 252 -17.62 -10.05 -4.19
C PHE A 252 -17.55 -10.49 -2.72
N ASN A 253 -18.53 -10.08 -1.93
CA ASN A 253 -18.73 -10.57 -0.58
C ASN A 253 -19.46 -11.92 -0.64
N ILE A 254 -18.70 -13.03 -0.60
CA ILE A 254 -19.26 -14.39 -0.57
C ILE A 254 -20.16 -14.56 0.67
N SER A 255 -19.74 -13.93 1.76
CA SER A 255 -20.47 -13.86 3.01
C SER A 255 -20.13 -12.56 3.74
N LYS A 256 -20.80 -12.28 4.86
CA LYS A 256 -20.43 -11.13 5.74
C LYS A 256 -18.98 -11.22 6.28
N LYS A 257 -18.35 -12.39 6.14
CA LYS A 257 -17.00 -12.67 6.66
C LYS A 257 -15.94 -12.74 5.57
N PHE A 258 -16.30 -13.00 4.33
CA PHE A 258 -15.34 -13.32 3.28
C PHE A 258 -15.55 -12.49 2.02
N LEU A 259 -14.52 -11.72 1.66
CA LEU A 259 -14.44 -10.90 0.45
C LEU A 259 -13.36 -11.43 -0.48
N ILE A 260 -13.67 -11.47 -1.77
CA ILE A 260 -12.70 -11.62 -2.86
C ILE A 260 -12.76 -10.34 -3.69
N GLY A 261 -11.60 -9.79 -4.03
CA GLY A 261 -11.47 -8.64 -4.93
C GLY A 261 -10.43 -8.90 -6.01
N LEU A 262 -10.70 -8.38 -7.20
CA LEU A 262 -9.76 -8.37 -8.32
C LEU A 262 -9.65 -6.95 -8.85
N ALA A 263 -8.46 -6.56 -9.28
CA ALA A 263 -8.24 -5.31 -9.99
C ALA A 263 -7.30 -5.51 -11.18
N TYR A 264 -7.50 -4.68 -12.18
CA TYR A 264 -6.67 -4.57 -13.36
C TYR A 264 -6.30 -3.12 -13.58
N ASP A 265 -5.00 -2.86 -13.77
CA ASP A 265 -4.48 -1.53 -14.08
C ASP A 265 -3.89 -1.51 -15.49
N ARG A 266 -4.23 -0.48 -16.24
CA ARG A 266 -3.59 -0.14 -17.51
C ARG A 266 -2.83 1.17 -17.35
N GLU A 267 -1.50 1.09 -17.47
CA GLU A 267 -0.63 2.26 -17.42
C GLU A 267 -0.86 3.16 -18.66
N VAL A 268 -0.82 4.49 -18.42
CA VAL A 268 -0.92 5.53 -19.47
C VAL A 268 0.44 6.11 -19.84
N THR A 269 1.51 5.66 -19.17
CA THR A 269 2.89 6.05 -19.42
C THR A 269 3.47 5.33 -20.65
N GLU A 270 4.68 5.70 -21.08
CA GLU A 270 5.41 5.02 -22.17
C GLU A 270 5.58 3.51 -21.86
N LEU A 271 5.73 3.13 -20.59
CA LEU A 271 5.79 1.73 -20.18
C LEU A 271 4.48 0.98 -20.48
N GLY A 272 3.33 1.66 -20.37
CA GLY A 272 2.03 1.10 -20.76
C GLY A 272 1.89 0.87 -22.26
N ALA A 273 2.65 1.59 -23.07
CA ALA A 273 2.70 1.42 -24.52
C ALA A 273 3.68 0.32 -24.97
N ALA A 274 4.47 -0.26 -24.07
CA ALA A 274 5.40 -1.33 -24.41
C ALA A 274 4.64 -2.56 -24.93
N ILE A 275 5.14 -3.15 -26.04
CA ILE A 275 4.45 -4.21 -26.80
C ILE A 275 4.14 -5.44 -25.93
N TYR A 276 4.99 -5.73 -24.96
CA TYR A 276 4.86 -6.92 -24.09
C TYR A 276 4.20 -6.63 -22.73
N ASN A 277 3.80 -5.38 -22.45
CA ASN A 277 3.13 -5.02 -21.20
C ASN A 277 1.62 -5.24 -21.32
N SER A 278 1.13 -6.30 -20.69
CA SER A 278 -0.30 -6.64 -20.62
C SER A 278 -1.04 -5.95 -19.47
N GLY A 279 -0.41 -4.98 -18.79
CA GLY A 279 -0.96 -4.29 -17.62
C GLY A 279 -0.62 -4.99 -16.31
N SER A 280 -1.26 -4.55 -15.23
CA SER A 280 -1.03 -5.07 -13.89
C SER A 280 -2.30 -5.69 -13.32
N PHE A 281 -2.15 -6.81 -12.61
CA PHE A 281 -3.25 -7.56 -12.00
C PHE A 281 -3.07 -7.59 -10.49
N GLU A 282 -4.16 -7.44 -9.77
CA GLU A 282 -4.19 -7.53 -8.31
C GLU A 282 -5.36 -8.39 -7.85
N ALA A 283 -5.11 -9.28 -6.90
CA ALA A 283 -6.11 -10.12 -6.26
C ALA A 283 -6.03 -9.97 -4.75
N ILE A 284 -7.16 -9.82 -4.07
CA ILE A 284 -7.25 -9.76 -2.62
C ILE A 284 -8.28 -10.76 -2.09
N LEU A 285 -7.93 -11.39 -0.99
CA LEU A 285 -8.81 -12.21 -0.17
C LEU A 285 -8.82 -11.62 1.23
N ARG A 286 -10.01 -11.35 1.78
CA ARG A 286 -10.14 -10.88 3.17
C ARG A 286 -11.11 -11.76 3.94
N TYR A 287 -10.71 -12.12 5.15
CA TYR A 287 -11.55 -12.86 6.07
C TYR A 287 -11.67 -12.13 7.41
N ASP A 288 -12.90 -11.91 7.84
CA ASP A 288 -13.29 -11.23 9.06
C ASP A 288 -13.85 -12.25 10.06
N PHE A 289 -13.19 -12.39 11.23
CA PHE A 289 -13.62 -13.29 12.30
C PHE A 289 -14.72 -12.62 13.15
N ILE A 290 -15.90 -12.42 12.54
CA ILE A 290 -17.03 -11.78 13.18
C ILE A 290 -17.68 -12.78 14.15
N SER A 291 -17.70 -12.43 15.45
CA SER A 291 -18.44 -13.19 16.45
C SER A 291 -19.94 -12.92 16.35
N THR A 292 -20.76 -13.98 16.39
CA THR A 292 -22.22 -13.89 16.32
C THR A 292 -22.88 -13.19 17.51
N LYS A 293 -22.11 -12.85 18.56
CA LYS A 293 -22.62 -12.25 19.82
C LYS A 293 -22.53 -10.72 19.89
N GLY A 294 -22.10 -10.03 18.84
CA GLY A 294 -22.01 -8.57 18.79
C GLY A 294 -22.63 -8.02 17.54
N ASN A 295 -23.57 -7.07 17.66
CA ASN A 295 -23.99 -6.21 16.55
C ASN A 295 -22.82 -5.27 16.21
N LEU A 296 -21.80 -5.79 15.54
CA LEU A 296 -20.70 -4.98 15.01
C LEU A 296 -21.19 -4.35 13.72
N LYS A 297 -21.70 -3.15 13.81
CA LYS A 297 -21.84 -2.27 12.68
C LYS A 297 -20.44 -1.87 12.22
N SER A 298 -19.89 -2.55 11.22
CA SER A 298 -18.81 -1.98 10.42
C SER A 298 -19.47 -1.14 9.34
N PRO A 299 -19.50 0.19 9.46
CA PRO A 299 -20.26 1.08 8.59
C PRO A 299 -19.57 1.33 7.26
N ARG A 300 -18.33 0.97 7.18
CA ARG A 300 -17.50 1.08 5.98
C ARG A 300 -17.60 -0.22 5.22
N PHE A 301 -18.09 -0.17 3.99
CA PHE A 301 -18.20 -1.38 3.19
C PHE A 301 -16.86 -1.96 2.69
N PHE A 302 -15.80 -1.70 3.46
CA PHE A 302 -14.49 -2.31 3.27
C PHE A 302 -13.90 -2.81 4.57
#